data_8497c64446f88392fe25c22045594f9e
#
_entry.id   8497c64446f88392fe25c22045594f9e
#
_cell.length_a   1.000
_cell.length_b   1.000
_cell.length_c   1.000
_cell.angle_alpha   90.00
_cell.angle_beta   90.00
_cell.angle_gamma   90.00
#
_symmetry.space_group_name_H-M   'P 1'
#
loop_
_entity.id
_entity.type
_entity.pdbx_description
1 polymer ?
#
loop_
_entity_poly.entity_id
_entity_poly.type
_entity_poly.pdbx_seq_one_letter_code
_entity_poly.pdbx_strand_id
1 'polypeptide(L)'
;PLITNDGVTIAKEIELEDRFENMGAQLIKEVASKTNDVAGDGTTTATVLAQAMVHEGMKNLAAGANPIILRKGMRKATDAAVEAIKEMSQKISGKAQIANVASISASDEEVGQLVADAMEKVSNDGVITVEESKTMHTELDLVEGMQFDRGYISAYMSTDMEKMEANLEDPYILITDKKISNIQEVLPLLEQVVQAGAKLLIIAEDVEGEALTTLIVNKLRGTFQVVAVKAPGYGDRRKEMLQDIAILTGGTVISEEVGLELKDATMEQLGRAKSVKVQKENTVIVDGNGSKEMIAARVAQIRKQI
;
A
#
# COMPACT_ATOMS: atom_id res chain seq x y z
N PRO A 1 22.24 -13.03 8.51
CA PRO A 1 22.32 -11.61 8.17
C PRO A 1 21.77 -11.37 6.77
N LEU A 2 20.96 -10.34 6.62
CA LEU A 2 20.47 -9.88 5.33
C LEU A 2 21.55 -9.01 4.68
N ILE A 3 22.00 -9.40 3.48
CA ILE A 3 22.94 -8.60 2.68
C ILE A 3 22.12 -7.93 1.57
N THR A 4 22.08 -6.61 1.59
CA THR A 4 21.28 -5.81 0.66
C THR A 4 21.97 -4.50 0.31
N ASN A 5 21.68 -3.97 -0.88
CA ASN A 5 22.11 -2.64 -1.33
C ASN A 5 21.00 -1.59 -1.12
N ASP A 6 19.84 -2.00 -0.61
CA ASP A 6 18.72 -1.10 -0.37
C ASP A 6 19.01 -0.15 0.80
N GLY A 7 19.11 1.15 0.49
CA GLY A 7 19.48 2.18 1.45
C GLY A 7 18.45 2.37 2.57
N VAL A 8 17.16 2.15 2.32
CA VAL A 8 16.13 2.29 3.36
C VAL A 8 16.20 1.13 4.35
N THR A 9 16.39 -0.09 3.88
CA THR A 9 16.57 -1.27 4.74
C THR A 9 17.81 -1.12 5.62
N ILE A 10 18.93 -0.72 5.03
CA ILE A 10 20.17 -0.45 5.79
C ILE A 10 19.96 0.67 6.81
N ALA A 11 19.32 1.78 6.41
CA ALA A 11 19.09 2.90 7.30
C ALA A 11 18.22 2.54 8.52
N LYS A 12 17.21 1.70 8.33
CA LYS A 12 16.31 1.26 9.41
C LYS A 12 17.04 0.48 10.51
N GLU A 13 18.08 -0.28 10.17
CA GLU A 13 18.86 -1.10 11.10
C GLU A 13 19.89 -0.31 11.94
N ILE A 14 20.12 0.97 11.61
CA ILE A 14 21.12 1.77 12.32
C ILE A 14 20.57 2.22 13.69
N GLU A 15 21.13 1.72 14.76
CA GLU A 15 20.94 2.17 16.14
C GLU A 15 22.27 2.56 16.78
N LEU A 16 22.29 3.73 17.44
CA LEU A 16 23.47 4.23 18.11
C LEU A 16 23.31 4.16 19.63
N GLU A 17 24.39 3.86 20.35
CA GLU A 17 24.37 3.71 21.81
C GLU A 17 24.10 5.04 22.53
N ASP A 18 24.65 6.15 22.01
CA ASP A 18 24.36 7.48 22.53
C ASP A 18 22.96 7.93 22.11
N ARG A 19 22.15 8.34 23.10
CA ARG A 19 20.76 8.74 22.89
C ARG A 19 20.60 9.98 22.01
N PHE A 20 21.51 10.94 22.11
CA PHE A 20 21.46 12.18 21.33
C PHE A 20 21.90 11.92 19.89
N GLU A 21 22.95 11.13 19.69
CA GLU A 21 23.36 10.71 18.36
C GLU A 21 22.28 9.87 17.69
N ASN A 22 21.63 8.98 18.45
CA ASN A 22 20.53 8.17 17.94
C ASN A 22 19.30 9.00 17.53
N MET A 23 19.01 10.11 18.21
CA MET A 23 17.97 11.05 17.76
C MET A 23 18.29 11.61 16.37
N GLY A 24 19.56 11.96 16.10
CA GLY A 24 20.01 12.39 14.77
C GLY A 24 19.85 11.28 13.73
N ALA A 25 20.24 10.05 14.08
CA ALA A 25 20.07 8.88 13.20
C ALA A 25 18.60 8.65 12.85
N GLN A 26 17.67 8.75 13.82
CA GLN A 26 16.23 8.60 13.56
C GLN A 26 15.70 9.65 12.56
N LEU A 27 16.15 10.91 12.66
CA LEU A 27 15.76 11.95 11.72
C LEU A 27 16.25 11.66 10.29
N ILE A 28 17.46 11.12 10.15
CA ILE A 28 18.00 10.75 8.84
C ILE A 28 17.31 9.49 8.29
N LYS A 29 16.96 8.51 9.11
CA LYS A 29 16.14 7.36 8.71
C LYS A 29 14.81 7.80 8.08
N GLU A 30 14.20 8.84 8.61
CA GLU A 30 12.95 9.38 8.08
C GLU A 30 13.09 9.89 6.64
N VAL A 31 14.25 10.46 6.28
CA VAL A 31 14.53 10.88 4.91
C VAL A 31 14.53 9.69 3.95
N ALA A 32 15.24 8.61 4.30
CA ALA A 32 15.27 7.39 3.50
C ALA A 32 13.86 6.78 3.34
N SER A 33 13.11 6.68 4.43
CA SER A 33 11.74 6.12 4.44
C SER A 33 10.80 6.93 3.56
N LYS A 34 10.77 8.26 3.70
CA LYS A 34 9.93 9.12 2.86
C LYS A 34 10.29 9.07 1.38
N THR A 35 11.58 8.96 1.07
CA THR A 35 12.04 8.81 -0.32
C THR A 35 11.55 7.48 -0.90
N ASN A 36 11.64 6.40 -0.14
CA ASN A 36 11.14 5.09 -0.53
C ASN A 36 9.61 5.12 -0.77
N ASP A 37 8.86 5.74 0.13
CA ASP A 37 7.39 5.81 0.03
C ASP A 37 6.92 6.57 -1.22
N VAL A 38 7.69 7.57 -1.68
CA VAL A 38 7.31 8.42 -2.81
C VAL A 38 7.85 7.91 -4.14
N ALA A 39 9.10 7.42 -4.16
CA ALA A 39 9.81 7.10 -5.39
C ALA A 39 10.23 5.62 -5.50
N GLY A 40 10.28 4.88 -4.40
CA GLY A 40 10.75 3.48 -4.38
C GLY A 40 12.24 3.31 -4.66
N ASP A 41 12.96 4.40 -4.92
CA ASP A 41 14.39 4.40 -5.27
C ASP A 41 15.06 5.70 -4.81
N GLY A 42 16.40 5.74 -4.86
CA GLY A 42 17.18 6.92 -4.52
C GLY A 42 17.33 7.18 -3.01
N THR A 43 17.03 6.22 -2.16
CA THR A 43 17.06 6.36 -0.69
C THR A 43 18.45 6.67 -0.15
N THR A 44 19.49 6.02 -0.69
CA THR A 44 20.90 6.30 -0.35
C THR A 44 21.30 7.71 -0.77
N THR A 45 20.95 8.12 -1.99
CA THR A 45 21.24 9.46 -2.51
C THR A 45 20.58 10.54 -1.66
N ALA A 46 19.30 10.35 -1.30
CA ALA A 46 18.58 11.28 -0.43
C ALA A 46 19.24 11.41 0.95
N THR A 47 19.70 10.31 1.53
CA THR A 47 20.40 10.28 2.82
C THR A 47 21.72 11.05 2.75
N VAL A 48 22.52 10.86 1.71
CA VAL A 48 23.80 11.58 1.49
C VAL A 48 23.54 13.07 1.29
N LEU A 49 22.53 13.45 0.52
CA LEU A 49 22.15 14.85 0.33
C LEU A 49 21.69 15.49 1.64
N ALA A 50 20.89 14.80 2.43
CA ALA A 50 20.45 15.28 3.74
C ALA A 50 21.63 15.51 4.68
N GLN A 51 22.59 14.57 4.74
CA GLN A 51 23.83 14.74 5.50
C GLN A 51 24.60 15.99 5.06
N ALA A 52 24.80 16.17 3.76
CA ALA A 52 25.52 17.33 3.22
C ALA A 52 24.81 18.65 3.58
N MET A 53 23.48 18.71 3.43
CA MET A 53 22.69 19.89 3.78
C MET A 53 22.79 20.23 5.28
N VAL A 54 22.71 19.23 6.15
CA VAL A 54 22.85 19.41 7.61
C VAL A 54 24.24 19.92 7.94
N HIS A 55 25.29 19.31 7.36
CA HIS A 55 26.68 19.68 7.63
C HIS A 55 26.99 21.14 7.23
N GLU A 56 26.57 21.54 6.02
CA GLU A 56 26.75 22.93 5.56
C GLU A 56 25.85 23.92 6.33
N GLY A 57 24.62 23.50 6.65
CA GLY A 57 23.70 24.29 7.48
C GLY A 57 24.27 24.57 8.87
N MET A 58 24.88 23.58 9.52
CA MET A 58 25.50 23.72 10.85
C MET A 58 26.68 24.69 10.82
N LYS A 59 27.53 24.69 9.80
CA LYS A 59 28.61 25.66 9.60
C LYS A 59 28.09 27.10 9.58
N ASN A 60 27.00 27.32 8.82
CA ASN A 60 26.37 28.64 8.74
C ASN A 60 25.73 29.07 10.05
N LEU A 61 25.09 28.16 10.80
CA LEU A 61 24.54 28.45 12.12
C LEU A 61 25.64 28.80 13.13
N ALA A 62 26.75 28.06 13.13
CA ALA A 62 27.90 28.35 13.97
C ALA A 62 28.54 29.71 13.66
N ALA A 63 28.46 30.16 12.40
CA ALA A 63 28.88 31.48 11.96
C ALA A 63 27.88 32.62 12.32
N GLY A 64 26.76 32.29 13.01
CA GLY A 64 25.76 33.27 13.45
C GLY A 64 24.62 33.53 12.46
N ALA A 65 24.43 32.70 11.43
CA ALA A 65 23.32 32.84 10.53
C ALA A 65 21.98 32.59 11.25
N ASN A 66 20.97 33.39 10.87
CA ASN A 66 19.62 33.21 11.39
C ASN A 66 18.97 31.92 10.80
N PRO A 67 18.57 30.94 11.65
CA PRO A 67 18.06 29.66 11.19
C PRO A 67 16.76 29.78 10.36
N ILE A 68 15.93 30.79 10.64
CA ILE A 68 14.68 31.02 9.89
C ILE A 68 14.99 31.50 8.47
N ILE A 69 15.99 32.39 8.33
CA ILE A 69 16.43 32.88 7.03
C ILE A 69 17.11 31.76 6.25
N LEU A 70 17.97 30.98 6.91
CA LEU A 70 18.65 29.83 6.32
C LEU A 70 17.62 28.84 5.75
N ARG A 71 16.61 28.46 6.54
CA ARG A 71 15.53 27.56 6.10
C ARG A 71 14.78 28.11 4.87
N LYS A 72 14.49 29.42 4.83
CA LYS A 72 13.86 30.05 3.66
C LYS A 72 14.75 29.97 2.42
N GLY A 73 16.06 30.17 2.60
CA GLY A 73 17.05 30.03 1.53
C GLY A 73 17.13 28.61 1.00
N MET A 74 17.21 27.61 1.88
CA MET A 74 17.22 26.19 1.51
C MET A 74 15.98 25.81 0.71
N ARG A 75 14.77 26.26 1.14
CA ARG A 75 13.53 25.98 0.42
C ARG A 75 13.55 26.56 -1.00
N LYS A 76 13.97 27.82 -1.18
CA LYS A 76 14.11 28.44 -2.50
C LYS A 76 15.12 27.68 -3.39
N ALA A 77 16.23 27.24 -2.82
CA ALA A 77 17.24 26.47 -3.53
C ALA A 77 16.68 25.09 -3.95
N THR A 78 15.92 24.44 -3.08
CA THR A 78 15.27 23.16 -3.39
C THR A 78 14.24 23.33 -4.53
N ASP A 79 13.39 24.35 -4.45
CA ASP A 79 12.38 24.61 -5.48
C ASP A 79 13.06 24.86 -6.85
N ALA A 80 14.13 25.68 -6.89
CA ALA A 80 14.90 25.93 -8.10
C ALA A 80 15.61 24.67 -8.65
N ALA A 81 16.17 23.84 -7.75
CA ALA A 81 16.80 22.58 -8.14
C ALA A 81 15.79 21.58 -8.73
N VAL A 82 14.59 21.48 -8.13
CA VAL A 82 13.50 20.62 -8.63
C VAL A 82 13.05 21.06 -10.03
N GLU A 83 12.88 22.36 -10.26
CA GLU A 83 12.53 22.87 -11.59
C GLU A 83 13.62 22.55 -12.63
N ALA A 84 14.90 22.78 -12.28
CA ALA A 84 16.00 22.47 -13.19
C ALA A 84 16.08 20.96 -13.51
N ILE A 85 15.85 20.09 -12.51
CA ILE A 85 15.82 18.64 -12.72
C ILE A 85 14.65 18.25 -13.64
N LYS A 86 13.47 18.86 -13.47
CA LYS A 86 12.32 18.61 -14.35
C LYS A 86 12.62 19.01 -15.80
N GLU A 87 13.29 20.15 -16.01
CA GLU A 87 13.68 20.60 -17.35
C GLU A 87 14.70 19.66 -18.01
N MET A 88 15.63 19.08 -17.23
CA MET A 88 16.61 18.12 -17.71
C MET A 88 16.04 16.71 -17.90
N SER A 89 14.89 16.41 -17.30
CA SER A 89 14.30 15.07 -17.35
C SER A 89 13.84 14.73 -18.77
N GLN A 90 14.02 13.46 -19.15
CA GLN A 90 13.53 12.93 -20.40
C GLN A 90 12.43 11.91 -20.14
N LYS A 91 11.30 12.07 -20.85
CA LYS A 91 10.22 11.07 -20.78
C LYS A 91 10.71 9.80 -21.44
N ILE A 92 10.60 8.69 -20.69
CA ILE A 92 10.87 7.38 -21.25
C ILE A 92 9.66 6.88 -22.04
N SER A 93 9.93 6.15 -23.11
CA SER A 93 8.90 5.52 -23.94
C SER A 93 9.42 4.20 -24.49
N GLY A 94 8.58 3.18 -24.44
CA GLY A 94 8.92 1.86 -24.96
C GLY A 94 9.68 0.97 -23.99
N LYS A 95 9.57 -0.32 -24.27
CA LYS A 95 10.02 -1.41 -23.41
C LYS A 95 11.51 -1.35 -23.04
N ALA A 96 12.38 -1.04 -24.01
CA ALA A 96 13.82 -1.02 -23.79
C ALA A 96 14.25 0.06 -22.77
N GLN A 97 13.62 1.24 -22.82
CA GLN A 97 13.91 2.30 -21.85
C GLN A 97 13.36 1.98 -20.46
N ILE A 98 12.19 1.35 -20.38
CA ILE A 98 11.64 0.86 -19.11
C ILE A 98 12.56 -0.20 -18.51
N ALA A 99 13.03 -1.17 -19.32
CA ALA A 99 13.98 -2.18 -18.88
C ALA A 99 15.26 -1.56 -18.33
N ASN A 100 15.84 -0.57 -19.01
CA ASN A 100 17.06 0.11 -18.54
C ASN A 100 16.85 0.79 -17.18
N VAL A 101 15.75 1.52 -16.98
CA VAL A 101 15.43 2.18 -15.70
C VAL A 101 15.24 1.15 -14.59
N ALA A 102 14.48 0.10 -14.86
CA ALA A 102 14.24 -0.97 -13.89
C ALA A 102 15.51 -1.75 -13.55
N SER A 103 16.39 -2.00 -14.54
CA SER A 103 17.69 -2.66 -14.31
C SER A 103 18.63 -1.83 -13.43
N ILE A 104 18.65 -0.52 -13.62
CA ILE A 104 19.43 0.39 -12.77
C ILE A 104 18.90 0.35 -11.33
N SER A 105 17.59 0.43 -11.14
CA SER A 105 16.97 0.43 -9.81
C SER A 105 17.16 -0.92 -9.10
N ALA A 106 16.97 -2.03 -9.81
CA ALA A 106 17.15 -3.37 -9.25
C ALA A 106 18.63 -3.80 -9.14
N SER A 107 19.55 -3.10 -9.80
CA SER A 107 20.95 -3.53 -10.02
C SER A 107 21.05 -4.90 -10.67
N ASP A 108 20.06 -5.27 -11.49
CA ASP A 108 19.93 -6.57 -12.15
C ASP A 108 19.20 -6.42 -13.49
N GLU A 109 19.83 -6.89 -14.58
CA GLU A 109 19.28 -6.79 -15.93
C GLU A 109 18.11 -7.75 -16.17
N GLU A 110 18.12 -8.95 -15.56
CA GLU A 110 17.05 -9.93 -15.71
C GLU A 110 15.76 -9.43 -15.03
N VAL A 111 15.89 -8.88 -13.82
CA VAL A 111 14.77 -8.24 -13.11
C VAL A 111 14.26 -7.04 -13.89
N GLY A 112 15.14 -6.22 -14.43
CA GLY A 112 14.76 -5.08 -15.28
C GLY A 112 13.95 -5.49 -16.50
N GLN A 113 14.34 -6.57 -17.17
CA GLN A 113 13.60 -7.10 -18.30
C GLN A 113 12.23 -7.66 -17.89
N LEU A 114 12.15 -8.38 -16.77
CA LEU A 114 10.89 -8.90 -16.23
C LEU A 114 9.89 -7.77 -15.89
N VAL A 115 10.38 -6.69 -15.30
CA VAL A 115 9.53 -5.51 -15.01
C VAL A 115 9.03 -4.87 -16.31
N ALA A 116 9.87 -4.75 -17.33
CA ALA A 116 9.47 -4.21 -18.63
C ALA A 116 8.45 -5.12 -19.33
N ASP A 117 8.60 -6.45 -19.23
CA ASP A 117 7.65 -7.42 -19.75
C ASP A 117 6.30 -7.34 -19.02
N ALA A 118 6.32 -7.14 -17.70
CA ALA A 118 5.14 -6.90 -16.90
C ALA A 118 4.42 -5.63 -17.33
N MET A 119 5.14 -4.50 -17.43
CA MET A 119 4.58 -3.21 -17.86
C MET A 119 3.95 -3.29 -19.25
N GLU A 120 4.56 -4.02 -20.18
CA GLU A 120 4.00 -4.21 -21.53
C GLU A 120 2.66 -4.97 -21.49
N LYS A 121 2.54 -5.97 -20.59
CA LYS A 121 1.33 -6.78 -20.44
C LYS A 121 0.18 -6.07 -19.73
N VAL A 122 0.49 -5.30 -18.66
CA VAL A 122 -0.54 -4.64 -17.84
C VAL A 122 -0.85 -3.22 -18.29
N SER A 123 -0.10 -2.67 -19.25
CA SER A 123 -0.15 -1.27 -19.66
C SER A 123 0.22 -0.27 -18.55
N ASN A 124 0.14 1.04 -18.84
CA ASN A 124 0.51 2.08 -17.88
C ASN A 124 -0.42 2.20 -16.66
N ASP A 125 -1.60 1.62 -16.74
CA ASP A 125 -2.63 1.68 -15.67
C ASP A 125 -2.62 0.43 -14.79
N GLY A 126 -1.77 -0.56 -15.11
CA GLY A 126 -1.66 -1.79 -14.35
C GLY A 126 -0.77 -1.65 -13.12
N VAL A 127 -1.03 -2.48 -12.13
CA VAL A 127 -0.24 -2.57 -10.90
C VAL A 127 0.72 -3.75 -10.99
N ILE A 128 1.98 -3.52 -10.66
CA ILE A 128 3.01 -4.56 -10.56
C ILE A 128 3.34 -4.72 -9.08
N THR A 129 3.16 -5.93 -8.57
CA THR A 129 3.58 -6.34 -7.22
C THR A 129 4.73 -7.33 -7.32
N VAL A 130 5.61 -7.30 -6.34
CA VAL A 130 6.72 -8.25 -6.19
C VAL A 130 6.47 -9.05 -4.93
N GLU A 131 6.43 -10.37 -5.06
CA GLU A 131 6.20 -11.31 -3.95
C GLU A 131 7.30 -12.37 -3.97
N GLU A 132 7.55 -12.99 -2.82
CA GLU A 132 8.45 -14.13 -2.72
C GLU A 132 7.86 -15.34 -3.46
N SER A 133 8.62 -15.88 -4.42
CA SER A 133 8.17 -17.08 -5.14
C SER A 133 8.13 -18.29 -4.20
N LYS A 134 7.09 -19.09 -4.31
CA LYS A 134 7.00 -20.42 -3.64
C LYS A 134 7.80 -21.48 -4.38
N THR A 135 8.33 -21.17 -5.57
CA THR A 135 9.16 -22.02 -6.41
C THR A 135 10.62 -21.56 -6.37
N MET A 136 11.52 -22.31 -7.00
CA MET A 136 12.92 -21.91 -7.13
C MET A 136 13.18 -20.99 -8.33
N HIS A 137 12.15 -20.57 -9.03
CA HIS A 137 12.25 -19.75 -10.23
C HIS A 137 11.51 -18.44 -10.07
N THR A 138 12.01 -17.39 -10.73
CA THR A 138 11.30 -16.13 -10.87
C THR A 138 10.28 -16.28 -11.99
N GLU A 139 9.02 -15.99 -11.69
CA GLU A 139 7.89 -16.14 -12.60
C GLU A 139 7.15 -14.81 -12.74
N LEU A 140 6.57 -14.56 -13.90
CA LEU A 140 5.71 -13.40 -14.15
C LEU A 140 4.28 -13.89 -14.36
N ASP A 141 3.45 -13.70 -13.34
CA ASP A 141 2.03 -14.01 -13.41
C ASP A 141 1.22 -12.75 -13.74
N LEU A 142 0.29 -12.88 -14.67
CA LEU A 142 -0.70 -11.85 -14.96
C LEU A 142 -2.04 -12.29 -14.40
N VAL A 143 -2.54 -11.54 -13.44
CA VAL A 143 -3.82 -11.83 -12.78
C VAL A 143 -4.74 -10.63 -12.81
N GLU A 144 -6.04 -10.88 -12.73
CA GLU A 144 -7.03 -9.83 -12.58
C GLU A 144 -7.01 -9.31 -11.13
N GLY A 145 -7.04 -8.01 -10.95
CA GLY A 145 -6.97 -7.39 -9.64
C GLY A 145 -7.42 -5.95 -9.62
N MET A 146 -7.42 -5.35 -8.45
CA MET A 146 -7.76 -3.95 -8.25
C MET A 146 -6.91 -3.34 -7.14
N GLN A 147 -6.43 -2.13 -7.37
CA GLN A 147 -5.82 -1.31 -6.33
C GLN A 147 -6.69 -0.08 -6.05
N PHE A 148 -6.78 0.31 -4.78
CA PHE A 148 -7.42 1.55 -4.40
C PHE A 148 -6.67 2.25 -3.25
N ASP A 149 -6.83 3.58 -3.17
CA ASP A 149 -6.12 4.50 -2.27
C ASP A 149 -6.73 4.54 -0.86
N ARG A 150 -6.82 3.40 -0.21
CA ARG A 150 -7.18 3.27 1.21
C ARG A 150 -6.39 2.13 1.82
N GLY A 151 -5.75 2.41 2.93
CA GLY A 151 -5.01 1.43 3.70
C GLY A 151 -5.75 0.97 4.96
N TYR A 152 -5.04 0.25 5.82
CA TYR A 152 -5.61 -0.26 7.07
C TYR A 152 -6.06 0.90 8.00
N ILE A 153 -7.15 0.69 8.72
CA ILE A 153 -7.69 1.68 9.66
C ILE A 153 -6.76 1.85 10.88
N SER A 154 -6.03 0.81 11.24
CA SER A 154 -5.10 0.83 12.36
C SER A 154 -3.82 0.06 12.03
N ALA A 155 -2.66 0.61 12.38
CA ALA A 155 -1.35 -0.04 12.24
C ALA A 155 -1.27 -1.38 12.97
N TYR A 156 -2.04 -1.58 14.04
CA TYR A 156 -2.14 -2.87 14.73
C TYR A 156 -2.76 -3.98 13.88
N MET A 157 -3.32 -3.66 12.72
CA MET A 157 -3.86 -4.63 11.77
C MET A 157 -2.80 -5.15 10.79
N SER A 158 -1.58 -4.61 10.77
CA SER A 158 -0.50 -5.15 9.94
C SER A 158 -0.11 -6.57 10.40
N THR A 159 0.24 -7.43 9.46
CA THR A 159 0.73 -8.79 9.70
C THR A 159 2.26 -8.82 9.71
N ASP A 160 2.88 -7.90 8.99
CA ASP A 160 4.31 -7.64 8.96
C ASP A 160 4.57 -6.24 9.53
N MET A 161 5.10 -6.20 10.75
CA MET A 161 5.36 -4.94 11.47
C MET A 161 6.61 -4.22 10.95
N GLU A 162 7.53 -4.92 10.30
CA GLU A 162 8.75 -4.31 9.75
C GLU A 162 8.43 -3.54 8.48
N LYS A 163 7.61 -4.15 7.60
CA LYS A 163 7.16 -3.54 6.35
C LYS A 163 5.91 -2.67 6.54
N MET A 164 5.27 -2.71 7.71
CA MET A 164 4.00 -2.04 7.99
C MET A 164 2.91 -2.43 6.97
N GLU A 165 2.83 -3.72 6.65
CA GLU A 165 1.91 -4.29 5.67
C GLU A 165 1.05 -5.39 6.31
N ALA A 166 -0.15 -5.56 5.80
CA ALA A 166 -1.00 -6.70 6.11
C ALA A 166 -1.20 -7.55 4.85
N ASN A 167 -0.71 -8.78 4.89
CA ASN A 167 -0.86 -9.74 3.79
C ASN A 167 -1.84 -10.82 4.21
N LEU A 168 -2.92 -10.96 3.47
CA LEU A 168 -3.95 -11.98 3.66
C LEU A 168 -3.94 -12.92 2.46
N GLU A 169 -3.62 -14.17 2.67
CA GLU A 169 -3.78 -15.22 1.65
C GLU A 169 -5.17 -15.85 1.80
N ASP A 170 -5.87 -15.98 0.69
CA ASP A 170 -7.17 -16.63 0.58
C ASP A 170 -8.27 -16.04 1.50
N PRO A 171 -8.33 -14.69 1.66
CA PRO A 171 -9.27 -14.08 2.58
C PRO A 171 -10.72 -14.11 2.08
N TYR A 172 -11.65 -14.10 3.02
CA TYR A 172 -13.00 -13.62 2.79
C TYR A 172 -13.03 -12.09 2.83
N ILE A 173 -13.91 -11.47 2.07
CA ILE A 173 -13.99 -10.01 1.93
C ILE A 173 -15.42 -9.57 2.21
N LEU A 174 -15.63 -8.89 3.32
CA LEU A 174 -16.87 -8.20 3.65
C LEU A 174 -16.87 -6.82 3.01
N ILE A 175 -17.89 -6.51 2.23
CA ILE A 175 -18.02 -5.25 1.50
C ILE A 175 -19.30 -4.57 1.95
N THR A 176 -19.21 -3.37 2.53
CA THR A 176 -20.37 -2.60 2.97
C THR A 176 -20.15 -1.10 2.81
N ASP A 177 -21.23 -0.38 2.54
CA ASP A 177 -21.27 1.08 2.53
C ASP A 177 -21.57 1.67 3.92
N LYS A 178 -21.79 0.80 4.92
CA LYS A 178 -22.10 1.20 6.30
C LYS A 178 -20.83 1.46 7.10
N LYS A 179 -21.02 2.26 8.14
CA LYS A 179 -20.05 2.43 9.22
C LYS A 179 -20.30 1.37 10.30
N ILE A 180 -19.23 0.73 10.75
CA ILE A 180 -19.29 -0.31 11.78
C ILE A 180 -18.70 0.27 13.07
N SER A 181 -19.58 0.62 14.04
CA SER A 181 -19.18 1.13 15.35
C SER A 181 -19.50 0.14 16.47
N ASN A 182 -20.53 -0.68 16.30
CA ASN A 182 -20.94 -1.70 17.26
C ASN A 182 -20.59 -3.10 16.72
N ILE A 183 -19.82 -3.87 17.52
CA ILE A 183 -19.42 -5.21 17.12
C ILE A 183 -20.59 -6.19 16.96
N GLN A 184 -21.70 -5.96 17.68
CA GLN A 184 -22.88 -6.81 17.62
C GLN A 184 -23.52 -6.89 16.23
N GLU A 185 -23.34 -5.84 15.42
CA GLU A 185 -23.86 -5.81 14.04
C GLU A 185 -23.19 -6.82 13.10
N VAL A 186 -21.96 -7.19 13.38
CA VAL A 186 -21.16 -8.11 12.55
C VAL A 186 -20.81 -9.42 13.29
N LEU A 187 -21.17 -9.52 14.56
CA LEU A 187 -20.79 -10.65 15.42
C LEU A 187 -21.20 -12.02 14.83
N PRO A 188 -22.44 -12.22 14.35
CA PRO A 188 -22.85 -13.51 13.80
C PRO A 188 -22.00 -13.96 12.59
N LEU A 189 -21.58 -13.00 11.77
CA LEU A 189 -20.68 -13.26 10.63
C LEU A 189 -19.26 -13.57 11.10
N LEU A 190 -18.75 -12.79 12.06
CA LEU A 190 -17.39 -13.02 12.60
C LEU A 190 -17.28 -14.40 13.26
N GLU A 191 -18.29 -14.86 13.94
CA GLU A 191 -18.32 -16.21 14.55
C GLU A 191 -18.22 -17.30 13.48
N GLN A 192 -18.91 -17.15 12.35
CA GLN A 192 -18.80 -18.08 11.22
C GLN A 192 -17.39 -18.08 10.62
N VAL A 193 -16.79 -16.90 10.42
CA VAL A 193 -15.43 -16.76 9.88
C VAL A 193 -14.39 -17.40 10.82
N VAL A 194 -14.52 -17.16 12.12
CA VAL A 194 -13.64 -17.75 13.15
C VAL A 194 -13.79 -19.28 13.21
N GLN A 195 -15.02 -19.80 13.17
CA GLN A 195 -15.28 -21.24 13.14
C GLN A 195 -14.69 -21.91 11.90
N ALA A 196 -14.70 -21.20 10.76
CA ALA A 196 -14.09 -21.66 9.52
C ALA A 196 -12.54 -21.57 9.54
N GLY A 197 -11.94 -20.96 10.56
CA GLY A 197 -10.49 -20.69 10.61
C GLY A 197 -10.01 -19.76 9.49
N ALA A 198 -10.88 -18.92 8.97
CA ALA A 198 -10.65 -18.11 7.78
C ALA A 198 -10.10 -16.71 8.12
N LYS A 199 -9.45 -16.09 7.15
CA LYS A 199 -8.98 -14.70 7.22
C LYS A 199 -10.06 -13.77 6.67
N LEU A 200 -10.19 -12.57 7.21
CA LEU A 200 -11.21 -11.62 6.84
C LEU A 200 -10.62 -10.24 6.50
N LEU A 201 -10.96 -9.73 5.32
CA LEU A 201 -10.85 -8.32 5.00
C LEU A 201 -12.22 -7.67 5.18
N ILE A 202 -12.29 -6.57 5.90
CA ILE A 202 -13.50 -5.74 6.03
C ILE A 202 -13.28 -4.44 5.24
N ILE A 203 -14.11 -4.19 4.25
CA ILE A 203 -14.17 -2.94 3.50
C ILE A 203 -15.48 -2.26 3.88
N ALA A 204 -15.41 -1.20 4.67
CA ALA A 204 -16.56 -0.48 5.21
C ALA A 204 -16.38 1.03 5.06
N GLU A 205 -17.46 1.82 5.17
CA GLU A 205 -17.32 3.27 5.20
C GLU A 205 -16.31 3.71 6.27
N ASP A 206 -16.46 3.17 7.46
CA ASP A 206 -15.49 3.28 8.57
C ASP A 206 -15.68 2.11 9.54
N VAL A 207 -14.63 1.79 10.30
CA VAL A 207 -14.73 0.90 11.46
C VAL A 207 -14.12 1.62 12.64
N GLU A 208 -14.93 1.87 13.68
CA GLU A 208 -14.49 2.68 14.82
C GLU A 208 -15.03 2.19 16.16
N GLY A 209 -14.66 2.87 17.23
CA GLY A 209 -15.19 2.65 18.57
C GLY A 209 -14.95 1.24 19.10
N GLU A 210 -16.01 0.64 19.66
CA GLU A 210 -15.96 -0.70 20.25
C GLU A 210 -15.65 -1.77 19.21
N ALA A 211 -16.21 -1.67 18.00
CA ALA A 211 -15.97 -2.63 16.93
C ALA A 211 -14.50 -2.71 16.56
N LEU A 212 -13.85 -1.58 16.32
CA LEU A 212 -12.42 -1.52 16.00
C LEU A 212 -11.56 -2.10 17.12
N THR A 213 -11.83 -1.70 18.36
CA THR A 213 -11.07 -2.18 19.52
C THR A 213 -11.18 -3.70 19.67
N THR A 214 -12.39 -4.24 19.53
CA THR A 214 -12.65 -5.67 19.64
C THR A 214 -11.94 -6.46 18.54
N LEU A 215 -11.95 -5.99 17.28
CA LEU A 215 -11.25 -6.62 16.17
C LEU A 215 -9.73 -6.64 16.41
N ILE A 216 -9.15 -5.51 16.84
CA ILE A 216 -7.71 -5.41 17.14
C ILE A 216 -7.33 -6.35 18.27
N VAL A 217 -8.07 -6.37 19.38
CA VAL A 217 -7.76 -7.25 20.53
C VAL A 217 -7.81 -8.72 20.14
N ASN A 218 -8.81 -9.15 19.38
CA ASN A 218 -8.91 -10.55 18.95
C ASN A 218 -7.81 -10.92 17.95
N LYS A 219 -7.43 -10.03 17.05
CA LYS A 219 -6.29 -10.23 16.16
C LYS A 219 -4.99 -10.36 16.95
N LEU A 220 -4.71 -9.47 17.90
CA LEU A 220 -3.50 -9.51 18.73
C LEU A 220 -3.43 -10.76 19.61
N ARG A 221 -4.58 -11.30 20.03
CA ARG A 221 -4.67 -12.58 20.73
C ARG A 221 -4.48 -13.81 19.83
N GLY A 222 -4.39 -13.60 18.51
CA GLY A 222 -4.30 -14.69 17.54
C GLY A 222 -5.59 -15.49 17.35
N THR A 223 -6.74 -14.96 17.80
CA THR A 223 -8.05 -15.65 17.69
C THR A 223 -8.46 -15.78 16.23
N PHE A 224 -8.28 -14.73 15.43
CA PHE A 224 -8.41 -14.78 13.98
C PHE A 224 -7.69 -13.62 13.30
N GLN A 225 -7.42 -13.78 12.00
CA GLN A 225 -6.77 -12.75 11.21
C GLN A 225 -7.82 -11.87 10.53
N VAL A 226 -7.83 -10.60 10.90
CA VAL A 226 -8.73 -9.59 10.34
C VAL A 226 -7.97 -8.31 10.02
N VAL A 227 -8.31 -7.72 8.89
CA VAL A 227 -7.86 -6.38 8.50
C VAL A 227 -9.09 -5.57 8.10
N ALA A 228 -9.19 -4.34 8.57
CA ALA A 228 -10.24 -3.42 8.19
C ALA A 228 -9.65 -2.22 7.44
N VAL A 229 -10.27 -1.89 6.32
CA VAL A 229 -9.93 -0.75 5.46
C VAL A 229 -11.16 0.11 5.22
N LYS A 230 -10.94 1.40 4.97
CA LYS A 230 -12.03 2.29 4.58
C LYS A 230 -12.41 2.08 3.12
N ALA A 231 -13.69 2.12 2.83
CA ALA A 231 -14.19 2.08 1.46
C ALA A 231 -13.62 3.24 0.63
N PRO A 232 -13.17 2.97 -0.60
CA PRO A 232 -12.64 4.00 -1.48
C PRO A 232 -13.73 4.97 -1.98
N GLY A 233 -13.35 6.20 -2.28
CA GLY A 233 -14.25 7.22 -2.79
C GLY A 233 -15.21 7.81 -1.75
N TYR A 234 -16.14 8.65 -2.24
CA TYR A 234 -17.16 9.32 -1.43
C TYR A 234 -18.49 9.35 -2.21
N GLY A 235 -19.61 9.37 -1.49
CA GLY A 235 -20.95 9.47 -2.10
C GLY A 235 -21.20 8.37 -3.14
N ASP A 236 -21.76 8.73 -4.29
CA ASP A 236 -22.09 7.76 -5.34
C ASP A 236 -20.88 7.05 -5.92
N ARG A 237 -19.73 7.74 -6.02
CA ARG A 237 -18.48 7.12 -6.45
C ARG A 237 -18.03 5.99 -5.51
N ARG A 238 -18.27 6.11 -4.20
CA ARG A 238 -17.99 5.03 -3.25
C ARG A 238 -18.84 3.79 -3.56
N LYS A 239 -20.14 3.98 -3.85
CA LYS A 239 -21.04 2.87 -4.19
C LYS A 239 -20.58 2.15 -5.45
N GLU A 240 -20.20 2.90 -6.48
CA GLU A 240 -19.67 2.31 -7.72
C GLU A 240 -18.37 1.52 -7.45
N MET A 241 -17.44 2.07 -6.69
CA MET A 241 -16.19 1.39 -6.36
C MET A 241 -16.41 0.14 -5.49
N LEU A 242 -17.35 0.17 -4.54
CA LEU A 242 -17.73 -1.03 -3.76
C LEU A 242 -18.35 -2.10 -4.67
N GLN A 243 -19.17 -1.69 -5.64
CA GLN A 243 -19.72 -2.61 -6.62
C GLN A 243 -18.64 -3.20 -7.53
N ASP A 244 -17.63 -2.43 -7.91
CA ASP A 244 -16.49 -2.93 -8.69
C ASP A 244 -15.69 -3.97 -7.90
N ILE A 245 -15.47 -3.74 -6.61
CA ILE A 245 -14.83 -4.70 -5.72
C ILE A 245 -15.69 -5.97 -5.57
N ALA A 246 -16.99 -5.83 -5.46
CA ALA A 246 -17.92 -6.98 -5.37
C ALA A 246 -17.89 -7.82 -6.65
N ILE A 247 -17.91 -7.19 -7.83
CA ILE A 247 -17.79 -7.88 -9.12
C ILE A 247 -16.46 -8.62 -9.22
N LEU A 248 -15.35 -7.96 -8.85
CA LEU A 248 -14.03 -8.57 -8.89
C LEU A 248 -13.92 -9.79 -7.99
N THR A 249 -14.47 -9.70 -6.78
CA THR A 249 -14.29 -10.73 -5.74
C THR A 249 -15.39 -11.77 -5.68
N GLY A 250 -16.46 -11.58 -6.47
CA GLY A 250 -17.64 -12.44 -6.46
C GLY A 250 -18.49 -12.29 -5.20
N GLY A 251 -18.31 -11.20 -4.45
CA GLY A 251 -19.09 -10.88 -3.26
C GLY A 251 -20.32 -10.03 -3.54
N THR A 252 -21.02 -9.67 -2.47
CA THR A 252 -22.19 -8.80 -2.50
C THR A 252 -21.95 -7.59 -1.61
N VAL A 253 -22.31 -6.40 -2.08
CA VAL A 253 -22.27 -5.18 -1.23
C VAL A 253 -23.43 -5.25 -0.23
N ILE A 254 -23.11 -5.28 1.06
CA ILE A 254 -24.12 -5.24 2.13
C ILE A 254 -24.51 -3.77 2.35
N SER A 255 -25.71 -3.40 1.89
CA SER A 255 -26.22 -2.04 1.95
C SER A 255 -27.74 -2.05 2.21
N GLU A 256 -28.22 -1.04 2.93
CA GLU A 256 -29.66 -0.87 3.13
C GLU A 256 -30.42 -0.59 1.84
N GLU A 257 -29.78 0.02 0.86
CA GLU A 257 -30.40 0.31 -0.45
C GLU A 257 -30.79 -0.97 -1.20
N VAL A 258 -30.05 -2.05 -0.99
CA VAL A 258 -30.39 -3.36 -1.54
C VAL A 258 -31.13 -4.27 -0.56
N GLY A 259 -31.53 -3.73 0.59
CA GLY A 259 -32.31 -4.43 1.62
C GLY A 259 -31.49 -5.43 2.44
N LEU A 260 -30.16 -5.30 2.47
CA LEU A 260 -29.26 -6.17 3.25
C LEU A 260 -28.77 -5.46 4.51
N GLU A 261 -28.85 -6.16 5.64
CA GLU A 261 -28.31 -5.68 6.91
C GLU A 261 -27.09 -6.50 7.32
N LEU A 262 -26.11 -5.83 7.98
CA LEU A 262 -24.89 -6.49 8.44
C LEU A 262 -25.13 -7.66 9.39
N LYS A 263 -26.17 -7.55 10.25
CA LYS A 263 -26.53 -8.61 11.21
C LYS A 263 -27.01 -9.91 10.54
N ASP A 264 -27.54 -9.80 9.32
CA ASP A 264 -28.08 -10.92 8.54
C ASP A 264 -27.10 -11.42 7.48
N ALA A 265 -25.87 -10.83 7.46
CA ALA A 265 -24.84 -11.20 6.50
C ALA A 265 -24.34 -12.64 6.73
N THR A 266 -24.14 -13.35 5.62
CA THR A 266 -23.67 -14.74 5.62
C THR A 266 -22.36 -14.88 4.85
N MET A 267 -21.64 -16.00 5.07
CA MET A 267 -20.39 -16.31 4.37
C MET A 267 -20.55 -16.36 2.84
N GLU A 268 -21.74 -16.70 2.34
CA GLU A 268 -22.03 -16.77 0.90
C GLU A 268 -22.03 -15.41 0.20
N GLN A 269 -22.26 -14.35 0.96
CA GLN A 269 -22.24 -12.97 0.46
C GLN A 269 -20.85 -12.35 0.45
N LEU A 270 -19.88 -13.00 1.11
CA LEU A 270 -18.52 -12.51 1.16
C LEU A 270 -17.79 -12.74 -0.16
N GLY A 271 -17.04 -11.75 -0.59
CA GLY A 271 -16.11 -11.89 -1.71
C GLY A 271 -14.90 -12.77 -1.32
N ARG A 272 -14.17 -13.21 -2.33
CA ARG A 272 -12.93 -13.99 -2.19
C ARG A 272 -11.86 -13.46 -3.12
N ALA A 273 -10.61 -13.59 -2.73
CA ALA A 273 -9.45 -13.33 -3.57
C ALA A 273 -8.31 -14.30 -3.22
N LYS A 274 -7.37 -14.49 -4.13
CA LYS A 274 -6.16 -15.28 -3.89
C LYS A 274 -5.28 -14.63 -2.81
N SER A 275 -5.07 -13.31 -2.91
CA SER A 275 -4.38 -12.56 -1.88
C SER A 275 -4.87 -11.11 -1.80
N VAL A 276 -4.69 -10.51 -0.62
CA VAL A 276 -4.91 -9.08 -0.43
C VAL A 276 -3.73 -8.51 0.34
N LYS A 277 -3.13 -7.46 -0.22
CA LYS A 277 -2.05 -6.69 0.41
C LYS A 277 -2.58 -5.33 0.82
N VAL A 278 -2.50 -5.02 2.11
CA VAL A 278 -2.93 -3.73 2.66
C VAL A 278 -1.74 -3.00 3.25
N GLN A 279 -1.49 -1.82 2.76
CA GLN A 279 -0.48 -0.90 3.27
C GLN A 279 -1.14 0.27 4.00
N LYS A 280 -0.36 1.25 4.42
CA LYS A 280 -0.87 2.42 5.14
C LYS A 280 -1.87 3.24 4.32
N GLU A 281 -1.67 3.36 3.02
CA GLU A 281 -2.42 4.27 2.15
C GLU A 281 -3.12 3.58 0.99
N ASN A 282 -2.82 2.32 0.73
CA ASN A 282 -3.40 1.57 -0.37
C ASN A 282 -3.75 0.12 -0.01
N THR A 283 -4.64 -0.45 -0.79
CA THR A 283 -5.03 -1.86 -0.73
C THR A 283 -5.02 -2.43 -2.14
N VAL A 284 -4.37 -3.58 -2.30
CA VAL A 284 -4.31 -4.33 -3.56
C VAL A 284 -5.03 -5.67 -3.35
N ILE A 285 -6.04 -5.92 -4.16
CA ILE A 285 -6.75 -7.20 -4.23
C ILE A 285 -6.23 -7.93 -5.48
N VAL A 286 -5.73 -9.14 -5.32
CA VAL A 286 -5.11 -9.92 -6.38
C VAL A 286 -5.94 -11.17 -6.63
N ASP A 287 -6.26 -11.41 -7.89
CA ASP A 287 -6.96 -12.61 -8.36
C ASP A 287 -8.28 -12.86 -7.60
N GLY A 288 -9.23 -11.95 -7.81
CA GLY A 288 -10.57 -12.05 -7.23
C GLY A 288 -11.37 -13.20 -7.86
N ASN A 289 -12.24 -13.81 -7.06
CA ASN A 289 -13.02 -15.00 -7.44
C ASN A 289 -14.31 -14.66 -8.21
N GLY A 290 -14.39 -13.44 -8.76
CA GLY A 290 -15.52 -12.98 -9.55
C GLY A 290 -15.62 -13.65 -10.92
N SER A 291 -16.80 -13.58 -11.55
CA SER A 291 -17.00 -14.09 -12.91
C SER A 291 -16.20 -13.26 -13.92
N LYS A 292 -15.35 -13.91 -14.69
CA LYS A 292 -14.56 -13.26 -15.76
C LYS A 292 -15.42 -12.50 -16.76
N GLU A 293 -16.62 -12.99 -17.03
CA GLU A 293 -17.57 -12.34 -17.92
C GLU A 293 -18.08 -11.02 -17.34
N MET A 294 -18.43 -11.01 -16.05
CA MET A 294 -18.89 -9.80 -15.36
C MET A 294 -17.77 -8.77 -15.24
N ILE A 295 -16.56 -9.21 -14.92
CA ILE A 295 -15.37 -8.35 -14.84
C ILE A 295 -15.09 -7.71 -16.20
N ALA A 296 -15.06 -8.50 -17.27
CA ALA A 296 -14.82 -7.99 -18.63
C ALA A 296 -15.90 -6.99 -19.08
N ALA A 297 -17.16 -7.28 -18.77
CA ALA A 297 -18.28 -6.38 -19.07
C ALA A 297 -18.14 -5.04 -18.32
N ARG A 298 -17.75 -5.08 -17.02
CA ARG A 298 -17.55 -3.87 -16.22
C ARG A 298 -16.37 -3.06 -16.71
N VAL A 299 -15.24 -3.69 -17.04
CA VAL A 299 -14.06 -3.04 -17.63
C VAL A 299 -14.42 -2.34 -18.95
N ALA A 300 -15.20 -3.00 -19.81
CA ALA A 300 -15.68 -2.41 -21.05
C ALA A 300 -16.59 -1.19 -20.82
N GLN A 301 -17.43 -1.24 -19.78
CA GLN A 301 -18.27 -0.11 -19.37
C GLN A 301 -17.44 1.08 -18.91
N ILE A 302 -16.47 0.86 -18.01
CA ILE A 302 -15.57 1.90 -17.49
C ILE A 302 -14.78 2.55 -18.62
N ARG A 303 -14.22 1.75 -19.55
CA ARG A 303 -13.50 2.27 -20.73
C ARG A 303 -14.34 3.15 -21.64
N LYS A 304 -15.66 3.00 -21.63
CA LYS A 304 -16.57 3.88 -22.39
C LYS A 304 -16.89 5.18 -21.67
N GLN A 305 -16.66 5.24 -20.37
CA GLN A 305 -16.92 6.43 -19.54
C GLN A 305 -15.69 7.36 -19.47
N ILE A 306 -14.49 6.84 -19.78
CA ILE A 306 -13.24 7.59 -19.95
C ILE A 306 -13.15 8.13 -21.38
#